data_a7006f53f11b28b6d484942cc3f88252
#
_entry.id   a7006f53f11b28b6d484942cc3f88252
#
_cell.length_a   1.000
_cell.length_b   1.000
_cell.length_c   1.000
_cell.angle_alpha   90.00
_cell.angle_beta   90.00
_cell.angle_gamma   90.00
#
_symmetry.space_group_name_H-M   'P 1'
#
loop_
_entity.id
_entity.type
_entity.pdbx_description
1 polymer ?
#
loop_
_entity_poly.entity_id
_entity_poly.type
_entity_poly.pdbx_seq_one_letter_code
_entity_poly.pdbx_strand_id
1 'polypeptide(L)'
;MKSIFDFSLFFEFRFGMLSISTLLLFVWYIIPYFYIPEYVLNYNYSEQDGANLISVIGITNTIGMVGLGWLGDRPWVNVSKTYAVCLALCGASIFVMPWAISSYPAMVVLCIIFGFTFASTFSFTPIIMVRLVSLDDFTVAYGLVLLVQGIGSLVGPPIAGFLYDVTNRWDDSFYAAGFFIFLSGVCAWAIGALKPTPDDADDGDDGEKESDALSSTVTA
;
A
#
# COMPACT_ATOMS: atom_id res chain seq x y z
N MET A 1 -8.12 31.16 7.32
CA MET A 1 -8.70 29.87 6.94
C MET A 1 -7.78 29.28 5.88
N LYS A 2 -6.96 28.27 6.22
CA LYS A 2 -6.23 27.51 5.19
C LYS A 2 -7.27 26.88 4.26
N SER A 3 -7.02 26.88 2.97
CA SER A 3 -7.94 26.29 1.99
C SER A 3 -8.15 24.81 2.34
N ILE A 4 -9.41 24.34 2.32
CA ILE A 4 -9.77 22.93 2.57
C ILE A 4 -9.10 22.00 1.54
N PHE A 5 -8.70 22.55 0.40
CA PHE A 5 -7.95 21.83 -0.64
C PHE A 5 -6.67 22.61 -0.94
N ASP A 6 -5.59 22.22 -0.32
CA ASP A 6 -4.26 22.75 -0.64
C ASP A 6 -3.54 21.80 -1.60
N PHE A 7 -3.78 21.99 -2.90
CA PHE A 7 -3.13 21.21 -3.96
C PHE A 7 -1.63 21.51 -4.09
N SER A 8 -1.11 22.51 -3.36
CA SER A 8 0.34 22.80 -3.38
C SER A 8 1.16 21.65 -2.81
N LEU A 9 0.59 20.84 -1.92
CA LEU A 9 1.22 19.65 -1.37
C LEU A 9 1.64 18.63 -2.43
N PHE A 10 0.93 18.52 -3.56
CA PHE A 10 1.33 17.63 -4.65
C PHE A 10 2.64 18.03 -5.34
N PHE A 11 3.03 19.30 -5.23
CA PHE A 11 4.31 19.79 -5.75
C PHE A 11 5.49 19.49 -4.80
N GLU A 12 5.22 19.12 -3.56
CA GLU A 12 6.24 18.58 -2.68
C GLU A 12 6.67 17.20 -3.18
N PHE A 13 7.96 17.05 -3.48
CA PHE A 13 8.46 15.84 -4.14
C PHE A 13 8.10 14.54 -3.40
N ARG A 14 8.22 14.53 -2.07
CA ARG A 14 7.91 13.34 -1.25
C ARG A 14 6.43 13.00 -1.26
N PHE A 15 5.57 14.01 -1.09
CA PHE A 15 4.13 13.85 -1.13
C PHE A 15 3.63 13.46 -2.53
N GLY A 16 4.19 14.07 -3.59
CA GLY A 16 3.91 13.73 -4.97
C GLY A 16 4.26 12.27 -5.30
N MET A 17 5.45 11.81 -4.88
CA MET A 17 5.88 10.41 -5.07
C MET A 17 4.99 9.42 -4.30
N LEU A 18 4.57 9.74 -3.08
CA LEU A 18 3.62 8.93 -2.32
C LEU A 18 2.27 8.87 -3.04
N SER A 19 1.78 9.98 -3.54
CA SER A 19 0.51 10.08 -4.28
C SER A 19 0.55 9.27 -5.58
N ILE A 20 1.64 9.33 -6.34
CA ILE A 20 1.83 8.52 -7.56
C ILE A 20 1.89 7.04 -7.21
N SER A 21 2.69 6.66 -6.20
CA SER A 21 2.77 5.28 -5.74
C SER A 21 1.39 4.75 -5.35
N THR A 22 0.65 5.51 -4.56
CA THR A 22 -0.69 5.13 -4.09
C THR A 22 -1.70 5.06 -5.24
N LEU A 23 -1.63 5.98 -6.21
CA LEU A 23 -2.48 5.94 -7.41
C LEU A 23 -2.23 4.67 -8.21
N LEU A 24 -0.96 4.34 -8.50
CA LEU A 24 -0.60 3.12 -9.22
C LEU A 24 -1.10 1.87 -8.50
N LEU A 25 -0.92 1.81 -7.19
CA LEU A 25 -1.42 0.70 -6.39
C LEU A 25 -2.95 0.57 -6.52
N PHE A 26 -3.68 1.69 -6.30
CA PHE A 26 -5.15 1.67 -6.23
C PHE A 26 -5.85 1.51 -7.57
N VAL A 27 -5.20 1.77 -8.68
CA VAL A 27 -5.69 1.41 -10.02
C VAL A 27 -5.67 -0.12 -10.21
N TRP A 28 -4.64 -0.80 -9.73
CA TRP A 28 -4.37 -2.18 -10.10
C TRP A 28 -4.69 -3.23 -9.01
N TYR A 29 -4.78 -2.86 -7.71
CA TYR A 29 -5.07 -3.81 -6.63
C TYR A 29 -6.45 -4.47 -6.77
N ILE A 30 -7.37 -3.80 -7.48
CA ILE A 30 -8.75 -4.26 -7.65
C ILE A 30 -8.81 -5.54 -8.47
N ILE A 31 -7.81 -5.80 -9.34
CA ILE A 31 -7.79 -6.96 -10.23
C ILE A 31 -7.86 -8.27 -9.45
N PRO A 32 -6.97 -8.58 -8.49
CA PRO A 32 -7.10 -9.82 -7.74
C PRO A 32 -8.41 -9.91 -6.95
N TYR A 33 -8.93 -8.81 -6.39
CA TYR A 33 -10.18 -8.88 -5.64
C TYR A 33 -11.41 -9.18 -6.51
N PHE A 34 -11.51 -8.60 -7.68
CA PHE A 34 -12.69 -8.73 -8.55
C PHE A 34 -12.59 -9.89 -9.52
N TYR A 35 -11.41 -10.18 -10.02
CA TYR A 35 -11.26 -11.09 -11.16
C TYR A 35 -10.68 -12.47 -10.81
N ILE A 36 -10.15 -12.70 -9.58
CA ILE A 36 -9.72 -14.05 -9.16
C ILE A 36 -10.87 -15.07 -9.27
N PRO A 37 -12.11 -14.79 -8.82
CA PRO A 37 -13.17 -15.80 -8.94
C PRO A 37 -13.44 -16.19 -10.39
N GLU A 38 -13.55 -15.24 -11.30
CA GLU A 38 -13.75 -15.49 -12.71
C GLU A 38 -12.54 -16.16 -13.37
N TYR A 39 -11.34 -15.73 -12.96
CA TYR A 39 -10.10 -16.28 -13.46
C TYR A 39 -9.95 -17.77 -13.15
N VAL A 40 -10.23 -18.21 -11.91
CA VAL A 40 -10.14 -19.62 -11.55
C VAL A 40 -11.24 -20.48 -12.21
N LEU A 41 -12.44 -19.91 -12.44
CA LEU A 41 -13.50 -20.58 -13.20
C LEU A 41 -13.06 -20.96 -14.61
N ASN A 42 -12.32 -20.09 -15.29
CA ASN A 42 -11.77 -20.36 -16.63
C ASN A 42 -10.78 -21.53 -16.66
N TYR A 43 -10.24 -21.92 -15.51
CA TYR A 43 -9.33 -23.07 -15.36
C TYR A 43 -10.00 -24.28 -14.69
N ASN A 44 -11.33 -24.41 -14.80
CA ASN A 44 -12.15 -25.52 -14.29
C ASN A 44 -12.13 -25.69 -12.76
N TYR A 45 -11.84 -24.65 -12.00
CA TYR A 45 -12.10 -24.62 -10.56
C TYR A 45 -13.58 -24.28 -10.30
N SER A 46 -14.07 -24.56 -9.10
CA SER A 46 -15.43 -24.25 -8.71
C SER A 46 -15.57 -22.76 -8.27
N GLU A 47 -16.80 -22.24 -8.29
CA GLU A 47 -17.12 -20.93 -7.72
C GLU A 47 -16.73 -20.85 -6.23
N GLN A 48 -16.87 -21.98 -5.51
CA GLN A 48 -16.47 -22.06 -4.11
C GLN A 48 -14.96 -21.89 -3.91
N ASP A 49 -14.15 -22.40 -4.83
CA ASP A 49 -12.69 -22.23 -4.80
C ASP A 49 -12.31 -20.75 -4.97
N GLY A 50 -12.97 -20.04 -5.88
CA GLY A 50 -12.80 -18.60 -6.05
C GLY A 50 -13.19 -17.81 -4.80
N ALA A 51 -14.32 -18.12 -4.19
CA ALA A 51 -14.80 -17.50 -2.96
C ALA A 51 -13.83 -17.76 -1.77
N ASN A 52 -13.28 -18.97 -1.69
CA ASN A 52 -12.29 -19.33 -0.67
C ASN A 52 -11.00 -18.51 -0.83
N LEU A 53 -10.51 -18.29 -2.05
CA LEU A 53 -9.32 -17.46 -2.29
C LEU A 53 -9.53 -16.02 -1.85
N ILE A 54 -10.70 -15.43 -2.14
CA ILE A 54 -11.03 -14.07 -1.66
C ILE A 54 -11.12 -14.04 -0.13
N SER A 55 -11.70 -15.06 0.49
CA SER A 55 -11.76 -15.18 1.95
C SER A 55 -10.36 -15.25 2.58
N VAL A 56 -9.45 -15.99 1.97
CA VAL A 56 -8.04 -16.06 2.38
C VAL A 56 -7.37 -14.70 2.31
N ILE A 57 -7.58 -13.95 1.22
CA ILE A 57 -7.06 -12.59 1.07
C ILE A 57 -7.59 -11.69 2.19
N GLY A 58 -8.90 -11.72 2.47
CA GLY A 58 -9.52 -10.90 3.51
C GLY A 58 -8.98 -11.20 4.93
N ILE A 59 -8.88 -12.48 5.28
CA ILE A 59 -8.35 -12.92 6.58
C ILE A 59 -6.89 -12.50 6.74
N THR A 60 -6.05 -12.77 5.74
CA THR A 60 -4.63 -12.44 5.79
C THR A 60 -4.38 -10.93 5.76
N ASN A 61 -5.23 -10.17 5.06
CA ASN A 61 -5.19 -8.70 5.10
C ASN A 61 -5.49 -8.19 6.52
N THR A 62 -6.51 -8.70 7.19
CA THR A 62 -6.84 -8.32 8.57
C THR A 62 -5.69 -8.63 9.53
N ILE A 63 -5.11 -9.83 9.43
CA ILE A 63 -3.94 -10.22 10.23
C ILE A 63 -2.75 -9.30 9.92
N GLY A 64 -2.54 -9.00 8.64
CA GLY A 64 -1.50 -8.11 8.17
C GLY A 64 -1.65 -6.69 8.71
N MET A 65 -2.88 -6.13 8.74
CA MET A 65 -3.13 -4.78 9.28
C MET A 65 -2.71 -4.67 10.75
N VAL A 66 -3.05 -5.67 11.56
CA VAL A 66 -2.67 -5.71 12.98
C VAL A 66 -1.17 -5.92 13.14
N GLY A 67 -0.60 -6.91 12.43
CA GLY A 67 0.82 -7.25 12.55
C GLY A 67 1.75 -6.16 12.03
N LEU A 68 1.44 -5.58 10.87
CA LEU A 68 2.24 -4.50 10.28
C LEU A 68 2.03 -3.18 11.02
N GLY A 69 0.83 -2.89 11.53
CA GLY A 69 0.59 -1.76 12.41
C GLY A 69 1.48 -1.81 13.64
N TRP A 70 1.47 -2.97 14.35
CA TRP A 70 2.35 -3.18 15.50
C TRP A 70 3.84 -3.07 15.12
N LEU A 71 4.23 -3.56 13.94
CA LEU A 71 5.61 -3.45 13.46
C LEU A 71 6.00 -2.00 13.15
N GLY A 72 5.08 -1.20 12.63
CA GLY A 72 5.29 0.21 12.29
C GLY A 72 5.56 1.12 13.49
N ASP A 73 5.07 0.72 14.67
CA ASP A 73 5.30 1.46 15.93
C ASP A 73 6.69 1.19 16.53
N ARG A 74 7.50 0.29 15.93
CA ARG A 74 8.80 -0.06 16.48
C ARG A 74 9.88 0.92 16.01
N PRO A 75 10.71 1.47 16.93
CA PRO A 75 11.72 2.49 16.61
C PRO A 75 12.84 1.97 15.69
N TRP A 76 13.07 0.65 15.66
CA TRP A 76 14.08 0.02 14.80
C TRP A 76 13.60 -0.28 13.38
N VAL A 77 12.30 -0.04 13.07
CA VAL A 77 11.70 -0.30 11.76
C VAL A 77 11.66 0.96 10.92
N ASN A 78 12.28 0.90 9.75
CA ASN A 78 12.12 1.97 8.76
C ASN A 78 10.81 1.75 7.97
N VAL A 79 9.76 2.43 8.40
CA VAL A 79 8.39 2.27 7.87
C VAL A 79 8.35 2.46 6.35
N SER A 80 9.02 3.49 5.81
CA SER A 80 9.03 3.75 4.36
C SER A 80 9.69 2.63 3.55
N LYS A 81 10.81 2.07 4.04
CA LYS A 81 11.47 0.95 3.37
C LYS A 81 10.64 -0.34 3.48
N THR A 82 10.06 -0.60 4.65
CA THR A 82 9.20 -1.77 4.87
C THR A 82 7.95 -1.70 3.99
N TYR A 83 7.35 -0.52 3.86
CA TYR A 83 6.22 -0.27 2.96
C TYR A 83 6.59 -0.58 1.50
N ALA A 84 7.71 -0.07 1.03
CA ALA A 84 8.19 -0.32 -0.32
C ALA A 84 8.43 -1.82 -0.61
N VAL A 85 9.03 -2.54 0.35
CA VAL A 85 9.22 -4.00 0.24
C VAL A 85 7.89 -4.73 0.20
N CYS A 86 6.92 -4.35 1.05
CA CYS A 86 5.59 -4.93 1.03
C CYS A 86 4.90 -4.72 -0.33
N LEU A 87 4.98 -3.51 -0.91
CA LEU A 87 4.40 -3.22 -2.23
C LEU A 87 5.09 -4.03 -3.33
N ALA A 88 6.41 -4.16 -3.29
CA ALA A 88 7.16 -4.96 -4.25
C ALA A 88 6.76 -6.45 -4.17
N LEU A 89 6.63 -7.01 -2.95
CA LEU A 89 6.16 -8.38 -2.74
C LEU A 89 4.70 -8.55 -3.16
N CYS A 90 3.86 -7.56 -2.91
CA CYS A 90 2.47 -7.51 -3.34
C CYS A 90 2.39 -7.61 -4.88
N GLY A 91 3.12 -6.75 -5.59
CA GLY A 91 3.18 -6.78 -7.05
C GLY A 91 3.75 -8.09 -7.60
N ALA A 92 4.84 -8.60 -7.00
CA ALA A 92 5.43 -9.86 -7.40
C ALA A 92 4.47 -11.05 -7.22
N SER A 93 3.70 -11.09 -6.13
CA SER A 93 2.73 -12.16 -5.88
C SER A 93 1.64 -12.19 -6.95
N ILE A 94 1.11 -11.02 -7.36
CA ILE A 94 0.10 -10.92 -8.42
C ILE A 94 0.71 -11.31 -9.77
N PHE A 95 1.92 -10.86 -10.06
CA PHE A 95 2.60 -11.16 -11.32
C PHE A 95 2.84 -12.66 -11.52
N VAL A 96 3.06 -13.41 -10.44
CA VAL A 96 3.31 -14.87 -10.47
C VAL A 96 2.01 -15.68 -10.52
N MET A 97 0.83 -15.10 -10.17
CA MET A 97 -0.45 -15.82 -10.15
C MET A 97 -0.77 -16.58 -11.44
N PRO A 98 -0.57 -16.04 -12.67
CA PRO A 98 -0.85 -16.78 -13.88
C PRO A 98 -0.04 -18.07 -14.05
N TRP A 99 1.18 -18.12 -13.53
CA TRP A 99 1.98 -19.36 -13.58
C TRP A 99 1.56 -20.37 -12.52
N ALA A 100 0.99 -19.91 -11.43
CA ALA A 100 0.55 -20.75 -10.32
C ALA A 100 -0.88 -21.29 -10.49
N ILE A 101 -1.64 -20.83 -11.50
CA ILE A 101 -3.06 -21.16 -11.67
C ILE A 101 -3.32 -22.67 -11.79
N SER A 102 -2.37 -23.44 -12.31
CA SER A 102 -2.47 -24.91 -12.42
C SER A 102 -2.45 -25.63 -11.06
N SER A 103 -2.07 -24.95 -9.97
CA SER A 103 -1.95 -25.52 -8.64
C SER A 103 -2.73 -24.67 -7.63
N TYR A 104 -3.89 -25.15 -7.19
CA TYR A 104 -4.70 -24.47 -6.18
C TYR A 104 -3.93 -24.10 -4.89
N PRO A 105 -3.12 -25.00 -4.29
CA PRO A 105 -2.31 -24.64 -3.13
C PRO A 105 -1.34 -23.48 -3.40
N ALA A 106 -0.75 -23.41 -4.59
CA ALA A 106 0.14 -22.30 -4.96
C ALA A 106 -0.64 -20.98 -5.05
N MET A 107 -1.85 -20.99 -5.61
CA MET A 107 -2.75 -19.83 -5.62
C MET A 107 -3.10 -19.37 -4.21
N VAL A 108 -3.40 -20.29 -3.28
CA VAL A 108 -3.67 -19.96 -1.88
C VAL A 108 -2.46 -19.26 -1.23
N VAL A 109 -1.24 -19.76 -1.44
CA VAL A 109 -0.03 -19.15 -0.91
C VAL A 109 0.17 -17.73 -1.47
N LEU A 110 -0.04 -17.53 -2.76
CA LEU A 110 0.06 -16.20 -3.38
C LEU A 110 -1.01 -15.24 -2.86
N CYS A 111 -2.23 -15.71 -2.64
CA CYS A 111 -3.30 -14.93 -2.02
C CYS A 111 -2.97 -14.54 -0.57
N ILE A 112 -2.33 -15.42 0.20
CA ILE A 112 -1.83 -15.12 1.55
C ILE A 112 -0.78 -14.00 1.49
N ILE A 113 0.21 -14.13 0.61
CA ILE A 113 1.27 -13.12 0.46
C ILE A 113 0.67 -11.78 0.01
N PHE A 114 -0.21 -11.80 -0.99
CA PHE A 114 -0.90 -10.60 -1.47
C PHE A 114 -1.70 -9.93 -0.36
N GLY A 115 -2.59 -10.65 0.32
CA GLY A 115 -3.44 -10.10 1.38
C GLY A 115 -2.62 -9.49 2.53
N PHE A 116 -1.59 -10.21 3.00
CA PHE A 116 -0.73 -9.73 4.08
C PHE A 116 0.06 -8.48 3.67
N THR A 117 0.67 -8.48 2.49
CA THR A 117 1.51 -7.36 2.04
C THR A 117 0.68 -6.14 1.64
N PHE A 118 -0.50 -6.33 1.07
CA PHE A 118 -1.43 -5.25 0.75
C PHE A 118 -1.92 -4.50 2.01
N ALA A 119 -2.03 -5.19 3.15
CA ALA A 119 -2.38 -4.59 4.43
C ALA A 119 -1.44 -3.44 4.84
N SER A 120 -0.17 -3.47 4.37
CA SER A 120 0.80 -2.41 4.63
C SER A 120 0.32 -1.03 4.19
N THR A 121 -0.52 -0.97 3.15
CA THR A 121 -1.07 0.29 2.63
C THR A 121 -1.93 0.99 3.68
N PHE A 122 -2.76 0.25 4.40
CA PHE A 122 -3.62 0.81 5.43
C PHE A 122 -2.88 1.10 6.73
N SER A 123 -1.87 0.28 7.07
CA SER A 123 -1.10 0.44 8.31
C SER A 123 -0.02 1.50 8.20
N PHE A 124 0.71 1.56 7.08
CA PHE A 124 1.89 2.43 6.96
C PHE A 124 1.60 3.80 6.34
N THR A 125 0.57 3.94 5.49
CA THR A 125 0.26 5.24 4.88
C THR A 125 0.01 6.33 5.92
N PRO A 126 -0.81 6.14 6.98
CA PRO A 126 -0.98 7.16 8.02
C PRO A 126 0.32 7.50 8.74
N ILE A 127 1.15 6.50 9.05
CA ILE A 127 2.42 6.68 9.76
C ILE A 127 3.41 7.48 8.89
N ILE A 128 3.47 7.18 7.59
CA ILE A 128 4.32 7.93 6.64
C ILE A 128 3.81 9.37 6.53
N MET A 129 2.50 9.57 6.49
CA MET A 129 1.89 10.89 6.38
C MET A 129 2.24 11.79 7.57
N VAL A 130 2.16 11.29 8.80
CA VAL A 130 2.54 12.05 10.01
C VAL A 130 4.01 12.50 9.97
N ARG A 131 4.86 11.75 9.28
CA ARG A 131 6.29 12.09 9.10
C ARG A 131 6.56 13.04 7.92
N LEU A 132 5.60 13.19 7.00
CA LEU A 132 5.78 14.02 5.79
C LEU A 132 5.18 15.41 5.93
N VAL A 133 4.14 15.57 6.74
CA VAL A 133 3.40 16.83 6.89
C VAL A 133 3.23 17.18 8.36
N SER A 134 3.07 18.48 8.66
CA SER A 134 2.78 18.93 10.01
C SER A 134 1.44 18.36 10.50
N LEU A 135 1.27 18.18 11.82
CA LEU A 135 0.02 17.68 12.41
C LEU A 135 -1.17 18.55 12.06
N ASP A 136 -0.97 19.86 11.89
CA ASP A 136 -2.01 20.81 11.50
C ASP A 136 -2.53 20.55 10.06
N ASP A 137 -1.67 20.10 9.17
CA ASP A 137 -1.98 19.85 7.76
C ASP A 137 -2.31 18.38 7.49
N PHE A 138 -2.11 17.49 8.49
CA PHE A 138 -2.30 16.03 8.34
C PHE A 138 -3.68 15.66 7.79
N THR A 139 -4.75 16.25 8.32
CA THR A 139 -6.12 15.93 7.91
C THR A 139 -6.37 16.26 6.44
N VAL A 140 -5.86 17.40 5.96
CA VAL A 140 -5.99 17.82 4.55
C VAL A 140 -5.16 16.93 3.66
N ALA A 141 -3.90 16.69 4.01
CA ALA A 141 -2.97 15.86 3.25
C ALA A 141 -3.46 14.41 3.16
N TYR A 142 -3.93 13.84 4.27
CA TYR A 142 -4.47 12.48 4.28
C TYR A 142 -5.76 12.38 3.45
N GLY A 143 -6.63 13.39 3.51
CA GLY A 143 -7.82 13.49 2.66
C GLY A 143 -7.48 13.52 1.16
N LEU A 144 -6.41 14.23 0.77
CA LEU A 144 -5.92 14.25 -0.62
C LEU A 144 -5.40 12.87 -1.06
N VAL A 145 -4.70 12.15 -0.20
CA VAL A 145 -4.27 10.77 -0.51
C VAL A 145 -5.47 9.84 -0.68
N LEU A 146 -6.48 9.94 0.20
CA LEU A 146 -7.71 9.16 0.07
C LEU A 146 -8.47 9.50 -1.22
N LEU A 147 -8.47 10.76 -1.64
CA LEU A 147 -9.04 11.18 -2.93
C LEU A 147 -8.31 10.49 -4.10
N VAL A 148 -6.99 10.48 -4.08
CA VAL A 148 -6.17 9.79 -5.10
C VAL A 148 -6.47 8.29 -5.12
N GLN A 149 -6.60 7.65 -3.95
CA GLN A 149 -6.99 6.25 -3.82
C GLN A 149 -8.39 5.99 -4.42
N GLY A 150 -9.35 6.85 -4.13
CA GLY A 150 -10.70 6.76 -4.68
C GLY A 150 -10.73 6.86 -6.20
N ILE A 151 -9.99 7.81 -6.78
CA ILE A 151 -9.84 7.97 -8.24
C ILE A 151 -9.22 6.70 -8.83
N GLY A 152 -8.13 6.18 -8.23
CA GLY A 152 -7.48 4.94 -8.67
C GLY A 152 -8.45 3.75 -8.68
N SER A 153 -9.20 3.56 -7.60
CA SER A 153 -10.18 2.49 -7.47
C SER A 153 -11.34 2.58 -8.48
N LEU A 154 -11.72 3.79 -8.86
CA LEU A 154 -12.78 4.02 -9.86
C LEU A 154 -12.30 3.71 -11.29
N VAL A 155 -11.05 4.05 -11.59
CA VAL A 155 -10.46 3.89 -12.91
C VAL A 155 -9.97 2.45 -13.15
N GLY A 156 -9.62 1.72 -12.11
CA GLY A 156 -9.06 0.37 -12.18
C GLY A 156 -9.93 -0.64 -12.94
N PRO A 157 -11.20 -0.87 -12.54
CA PRO A 157 -12.05 -1.86 -13.19
C PRO A 157 -12.27 -1.62 -14.70
N PRO A 158 -12.54 -0.39 -15.17
CA PRO A 158 -12.61 -0.11 -16.60
C PRO A 158 -11.33 -0.44 -17.37
N ILE A 159 -10.16 -0.13 -16.80
CA ILE A 159 -8.87 -0.45 -17.44
C ILE A 159 -8.68 -1.98 -17.52
N ALA A 160 -8.99 -2.69 -16.45
CA ALA A 160 -8.87 -4.15 -16.41
C ALA A 160 -9.81 -4.82 -17.42
N GLY A 161 -11.08 -4.36 -17.50
CA GLY A 161 -12.04 -4.84 -18.47
C GLY A 161 -11.62 -4.56 -19.91
N PHE A 162 -11.18 -3.33 -20.20
CA PHE A 162 -10.64 -2.97 -21.51
C PHE A 162 -9.45 -3.84 -21.93
N LEU A 163 -8.55 -4.14 -21.00
CA LEU A 163 -7.40 -5.00 -21.27
C LEU A 163 -7.85 -6.42 -21.61
N TYR A 164 -8.83 -6.94 -20.89
CA TYR A 164 -9.42 -8.23 -21.19
C TYR A 164 -10.13 -8.24 -22.56
N ASP A 165 -10.90 -7.21 -22.90
CA ASP A 165 -11.62 -7.11 -24.18
C ASP A 165 -10.65 -7.12 -25.37
N VAL A 166 -9.46 -6.54 -25.22
CA VAL A 166 -8.44 -6.49 -26.28
C VAL A 166 -7.65 -7.79 -26.37
N THR A 167 -7.31 -8.40 -25.24
CA THR A 167 -6.40 -9.57 -25.21
C THR A 167 -7.14 -10.91 -25.15
N ASN A 168 -8.42 -10.91 -24.72
CA ASN A 168 -9.23 -12.10 -24.42
C ASN A 168 -8.56 -13.05 -23.40
N ARG A 169 -7.68 -12.51 -22.54
CA ARG A 169 -6.93 -13.28 -21.54
C ARG A 169 -6.81 -12.48 -20.23
N TRP A 170 -7.24 -13.08 -19.14
CA TRP A 170 -7.04 -12.48 -17.81
C TRP A 170 -5.57 -12.44 -17.38
N ASP A 171 -4.73 -13.36 -17.87
CA ASP A 171 -3.31 -13.42 -17.56
C ASP A 171 -2.63 -12.06 -17.76
N ASP A 172 -2.94 -11.37 -18.87
CA ASP A 172 -2.33 -10.09 -19.21
C ASP A 172 -2.72 -8.99 -18.23
N SER A 173 -3.95 -9.04 -17.69
CA SER A 173 -4.40 -8.12 -16.65
C SER A 173 -3.66 -8.35 -15.33
N PHE A 174 -3.40 -9.62 -14.97
CA PHE A 174 -2.60 -9.95 -13.77
C PHE A 174 -1.14 -9.55 -13.93
N TYR A 175 -0.53 -9.77 -15.11
CA TYR A 175 0.83 -9.31 -15.37
C TYR A 175 0.95 -7.79 -15.31
N ALA A 176 0.02 -7.06 -15.91
CA ALA A 176 -0.01 -5.60 -15.85
C ALA A 176 -0.18 -5.11 -14.39
N ALA A 177 -1.12 -5.68 -13.65
CA ALA A 177 -1.34 -5.33 -12.24
C ALA A 177 -0.08 -5.57 -11.40
N GLY A 178 0.52 -6.74 -11.51
CA GLY A 178 1.74 -7.09 -10.80
C GLY A 178 2.89 -6.14 -11.12
N PHE A 179 3.09 -5.83 -12.39
CA PHE A 179 4.14 -4.90 -12.84
C PHE A 179 3.94 -3.48 -12.29
N PHE A 180 2.75 -2.91 -12.41
CA PHE A 180 2.51 -1.54 -11.95
C PHE A 180 2.50 -1.42 -10.42
N ILE A 181 2.02 -2.44 -9.70
CA ILE A 181 2.11 -2.47 -8.23
C ILE A 181 3.58 -2.62 -7.79
N PHE A 182 4.37 -3.42 -8.48
CA PHE A 182 5.81 -3.51 -8.23
C PHE A 182 6.49 -2.15 -8.45
N LEU A 183 6.16 -1.46 -9.55
CA LEU A 183 6.65 -0.11 -9.84
C LEU A 183 6.23 0.90 -8.77
N SER A 184 5.00 0.79 -8.24
CA SER A 184 4.54 1.57 -7.08
C SER A 184 5.47 1.37 -5.88
N GLY A 185 5.90 0.13 -5.61
CA GLY A 185 6.90 -0.17 -4.57
C GLY A 185 8.24 0.51 -4.81
N VAL A 186 8.72 0.56 -6.05
CA VAL A 186 9.95 1.29 -6.41
C VAL A 186 9.80 2.79 -6.16
N CYS A 187 8.66 3.38 -6.53
CA CYS A 187 8.36 4.78 -6.22
C CYS A 187 8.35 5.05 -4.70
N ALA A 188 7.73 4.16 -3.93
CA ALA A 188 7.72 4.25 -2.48
C ALA A 188 9.13 4.11 -1.87
N TRP A 189 10.00 3.28 -2.46
CA TRP A 189 11.39 3.16 -2.03
C TRP A 189 12.17 4.48 -2.17
N ALA A 190 11.91 5.23 -3.25
CA ALA A 190 12.54 6.52 -3.47
C ALA A 190 12.24 7.52 -2.35
N ILE A 191 11.05 7.49 -1.74
CA ILE A 191 10.68 8.32 -0.59
C ILE A 191 11.59 7.98 0.62
N GLY A 192 11.80 6.69 0.87
CA GLY A 192 12.61 6.22 2.01
C GLY A 192 14.13 6.38 1.82
N ALA A 193 14.58 6.61 0.58
CA ALA A 193 16.00 6.81 0.25
C ALA A 193 16.45 8.28 0.40
N LEU A 194 15.50 9.22 0.40
CA LEU A 194 15.79 10.64 0.63
C LEU A 194 16.08 10.86 2.12
N LYS A 195 17.21 11.52 2.42
CA LYS A 195 17.58 11.90 3.78
C LYS A 195 16.46 12.72 4.44
N PRO A 196 16.25 12.58 5.77
CA PRO A 196 15.41 13.51 6.53
C PRO A 196 15.78 14.95 6.19
N THR A 197 14.81 15.82 6.06
CA THR A 197 15.08 17.27 5.97
C THR A 197 15.62 17.74 7.31
N PRO A 198 16.41 18.85 7.36
CA PRO A 198 16.91 19.41 8.62
C PRO A 198 15.82 19.69 9.65
N ASP A 199 14.58 19.96 9.21
CA ASP A 199 13.42 20.18 10.08
C ASP A 199 12.95 18.89 10.80
N ASP A 200 13.22 17.71 10.23
CA ASP A 200 12.91 16.41 10.87
C ASP A 200 13.87 16.08 12.04
N ALA A 201 14.99 16.82 12.15
CA ALA A 201 16.00 16.60 13.18
C ALA A 201 15.72 17.45 14.44
N ASP A 202 14.95 18.53 14.32
CA ASP A 202 14.70 19.47 15.43
C ASP A 202 13.63 18.94 16.40
N ASP A 203 12.59 18.25 15.86
CA ASP A 203 11.51 17.64 16.67
C ASP A 203 12.01 16.45 17.54
N GLY A 204 13.13 15.82 17.19
CA GLY A 204 13.73 14.72 17.96
C GLY A 204 14.50 15.18 19.20
N ASP A 205 15.12 16.38 19.14
CA ASP A 205 15.94 16.92 20.20
C ASP A 205 15.10 17.59 21.31
N ASP A 206 13.95 18.14 20.96
CA ASP A 206 13.03 18.75 21.92
C ASP A 206 12.28 17.71 22.77
N GLY A 207 11.93 16.56 22.18
CA GLY A 207 11.31 15.43 22.91
C GLY A 207 12.25 14.77 23.93
N GLU A 208 13.55 14.71 23.64
CA GLU A 208 14.57 14.14 24.54
C GLU A 208 14.88 15.10 25.69
N LYS A 209 14.92 16.41 25.43
CA LYS A 209 15.11 17.45 26.45
C LYS A 209 13.92 17.56 27.40
N GLU A 210 12.70 17.40 26.91
CA GLU A 210 11.48 17.43 27.76
C GLU A 210 11.37 16.17 28.62
N SER A 211 11.78 15.00 28.10
CA SER A 211 11.87 13.76 28.86
C SER A 211 12.92 13.83 29.97
N ASP A 212 14.08 14.42 29.71
CA ASP A 212 15.14 14.59 30.69
C ASP A 212 14.76 15.64 31.76
N ALA A 213 14.05 16.70 31.38
CA ALA A 213 13.55 17.70 32.32
C ALA A 213 12.50 17.11 33.28
N LEU A 214 11.58 16.26 32.75
CA LEU A 214 10.59 15.57 33.55
C LEU A 214 11.22 14.53 34.49
N SER A 215 12.26 13.82 34.05
CA SER A 215 12.96 12.83 34.88
C SER A 215 13.72 13.49 36.03
N SER A 216 14.30 14.68 35.81
CA SER A 216 15.01 15.43 36.83
C SER A 216 14.08 16.06 37.89
N THR A 217 12.82 16.34 37.52
CA THR A 217 11.84 16.94 38.45
C THR A 217 11.20 15.88 39.36
N VAL A 218 11.20 14.59 38.96
CA VAL A 218 10.64 13.46 39.74
C VAL A 218 11.64 12.93 40.79
N THR A 219 12.95 13.26 40.66
CA THR A 219 14.02 12.80 41.54
C THR A 219 14.49 13.84 42.58
N ALA A 220 13.86 15.01 42.61
CA ALA A 220 14.07 16.06 43.63
C ALA A 220 12.90 16.13 44.62
#